data_cbec0a542ec9312a7cebe8c5f2b0059c
#
_entry.id   cbec0a542ec9312a7cebe8c5f2b0059c
#
_cell.length_a   1.000
_cell.length_b   1.000
_cell.length_c   1.000
_cell.angle_alpha   90.00
_cell.angle_beta   90.00
_cell.angle_gamma   90.00
#
_symmetry.space_group_name_H-M   'P 1'
#
loop_
_entity.id
_entity.type
_entity.pdbx_description
1 polymer ?
#
loop_
_entity_poly.entity_id
_entity_poly.type
_entity_poly.pdbx_seq_one_letter_code
_entity_poly.pdbx_strand_id
1 'polypeptide(L)'
;MKKKMLEGIEQEVITETLDNGLKIFLMPFKNRKNYSINYMTIFGAAIDKFKVNGKVCTPPSGVAHFLEHKMFEQETGEDPFEFFSKTGSDANASTGYKSTSYTVEGINNIEENLEFLLNYVNSPYFTDENVEKEKNIIVEEINMYSDEPESRMYNESSKAIFKRHPMRIDIGGTEKSVRNITKEDLYCCYNAFYIPSNMYLFISGNFDVESILEVIKNNKLLNEEKNSVAVSVIRPNEPLEVNKKKIEIKLDNVVKPKMIFTLKISLKDLHFKDKYKFVLLTTFIYDILYGSASIFKEEALSDNLFTEFVASKMVIDDFLLIEFMAESSSPEKLKEKIVEYFNNKEITKDDVERYKKTYISSYVLSSDRVQSTLNGVIESVVDYGDVIYDKINIIRSITLDDVLLAKSKIDIDNSSLVIAYSKK
;
A
#
# COMPACT_ATOMS: atom_id res chain seq x y z
N MET A 1 17.00 21.50 -2.61
CA MET A 1 17.11 20.58 -1.46
C MET A 1 16.54 21.22 -0.19
N LYS A 2 15.64 20.54 0.50
CA LYS A 2 15.06 20.97 1.80
C LYS A 2 15.38 19.91 2.85
N LYS A 3 15.71 20.35 4.06
CA LYS A 3 16.02 19.46 5.20
C LYS A 3 15.02 19.71 6.30
N LYS A 4 14.39 18.66 6.82
CA LYS A 4 13.42 18.77 7.90
C LYS A 4 13.45 17.51 8.79
N MET A 5 13.33 17.72 10.11
CA MET A 5 13.34 16.63 11.08
C MET A 5 11.96 16.00 11.23
N LEU A 6 11.90 14.68 11.33
CA LEU A 6 10.76 13.97 11.88
C LEU A 6 10.74 14.19 13.39
N GLU A 7 9.74 14.90 13.89
CA GLU A 7 9.69 15.30 15.28
C GLU A 7 9.62 14.11 16.23
N GLY A 8 10.46 14.15 17.27
CA GLY A 8 10.51 13.20 18.38
C GLY A 8 11.23 11.88 18.08
N ILE A 9 11.79 11.72 16.88
CA ILE A 9 12.68 10.58 16.54
C ILE A 9 14.04 11.03 16.00
N GLU A 10 14.28 12.35 15.97
CA GLU A 10 15.54 12.99 15.57
C GLU A 10 16.09 12.52 14.21
N GLN A 11 15.22 12.06 13.32
CA GLN A 11 15.57 11.62 11.97
C GLN A 11 15.37 12.74 10.96
N GLU A 12 16.45 13.10 10.25
CA GLU A 12 16.38 14.06 9.15
C GLU A 12 15.77 13.40 7.91
N VAL A 13 14.85 14.11 7.24
CA VAL A 13 14.39 13.82 5.89
C VAL A 13 14.84 14.97 4.98
N ILE A 14 15.65 14.62 3.99
CA ILE A 14 16.12 15.53 2.97
C ILE A 14 15.26 15.30 1.73
N THR A 15 14.63 16.36 1.25
CA THR A 15 13.77 16.28 0.06
C THR A 15 14.32 17.13 -1.08
N GLU A 16 14.31 16.58 -2.29
CA GLU A 16 14.68 17.28 -3.51
C GLU A 16 13.72 16.90 -4.64
N THR A 17 13.45 17.86 -5.51
CA THR A 17 12.75 17.58 -6.77
C THR A 17 13.68 18.00 -7.89
N LEU A 18 14.04 17.07 -8.77
CA LEU A 18 14.90 17.35 -9.92
C LEU A 18 14.13 18.11 -11.00
N ASP A 19 14.85 18.72 -11.95
CA ASP A 19 14.28 19.44 -13.06
C ASP A 19 13.35 18.58 -13.95
N ASN A 20 13.64 17.27 -14.04
CA ASN A 20 12.79 16.29 -14.73
C ASN A 20 11.54 15.88 -13.93
N GLY A 21 11.37 16.39 -12.70
CA GLY A 21 10.22 16.16 -11.84
C GLY A 21 10.34 15.01 -10.86
N LEU A 22 11.43 14.21 -10.88
CA LEU A 22 11.64 13.15 -9.90
C LEU A 22 11.71 13.72 -8.49
N LYS A 23 10.94 13.13 -7.57
CA LYS A 23 10.92 13.49 -6.16
C LYS A 23 11.78 12.52 -5.36
N ILE A 24 12.75 13.05 -4.62
CA ILE A 24 13.74 12.29 -3.86
C ILE A 24 13.56 12.56 -2.37
N PHE A 25 13.58 11.49 -1.58
CA PHE A 25 13.49 11.52 -0.12
C PHE A 25 14.65 10.72 0.47
N LEU A 26 15.58 11.39 1.12
CA LEU A 26 16.78 10.79 1.71
C LEU A 26 16.71 10.86 3.23
N MET A 27 16.91 9.73 3.88
CA MET A 27 16.92 9.58 5.34
C MET A 27 18.24 8.96 5.79
N PRO A 28 19.31 9.75 5.95
CA PRO A 28 20.62 9.25 6.36
C PRO A 28 20.63 8.81 7.82
N PHE A 29 21.07 7.57 8.08
CA PHE A 29 21.27 6.99 9.41
C PHE A 29 22.75 6.75 9.68
N LYS A 30 23.41 7.66 10.40
CA LYS A 30 24.87 7.58 10.67
C LYS A 30 25.30 6.36 11.49
N ASN A 31 24.39 5.80 12.28
CA ASN A 31 24.69 4.72 13.23
C ASN A 31 24.14 3.35 12.78
N ARG A 32 23.78 3.19 11.52
CA ARG A 32 23.35 1.92 10.94
C ARG A 32 24.38 1.47 9.89
N LYS A 33 24.36 0.19 9.56
CA LYS A 33 25.24 -0.36 8.51
C LYS A 33 24.49 -0.62 7.21
N ASN A 34 23.20 -0.89 7.32
CA ASN A 34 22.35 -1.22 6.19
C ASN A 34 21.72 0.01 5.57
N TYR A 35 21.31 -0.16 4.33
CA TYR A 35 20.46 0.79 3.62
C TYR A 35 19.26 0.07 2.99
N SER A 36 18.26 0.85 2.63
CA SER A 36 17.13 0.42 1.81
C SER A 36 16.80 1.52 0.79
N ILE A 37 16.64 1.11 -0.46
CA ILE A 37 16.24 1.96 -1.59
C ILE A 37 14.87 1.50 -2.04
N ASN A 38 13.97 2.44 -2.31
CA ASN A 38 12.68 2.18 -2.94
C ASN A 38 12.49 3.17 -4.09
N TYR A 39 12.47 2.68 -5.32
CA TYR A 39 12.16 3.45 -6.52
C TYR A 39 10.78 3.04 -7.01
N MET A 40 9.81 3.96 -6.97
CA MET A 40 8.42 3.63 -7.23
C MET A 40 7.76 4.55 -8.24
N THR A 41 6.82 3.99 -8.97
CA THR A 41 5.86 4.74 -9.79
C THR A 41 4.50 4.79 -9.10
N ILE A 42 3.78 5.92 -9.23
CA ILE A 42 2.38 6.03 -8.82
C ILE A 42 1.50 5.46 -9.95
N PHE A 43 1.69 4.17 -10.17
CA PHE A 43 0.91 3.34 -11.07
C PHE A 43 0.74 1.95 -10.46
N GLY A 44 -0.49 1.58 -10.17
CA GLY A 44 -0.85 0.29 -9.58
C GLY A 44 -2.16 -0.22 -10.17
N ALA A 45 -2.62 -1.35 -9.65
CA ALA A 45 -3.77 -2.08 -10.20
C ALA A 45 -5.10 -1.30 -10.18
N ALA A 46 -5.20 -0.22 -9.37
CA ALA A 46 -6.40 0.64 -9.34
C ALA A 46 -6.42 1.70 -10.45
N ILE A 47 -5.43 1.75 -11.34
CA ILE A 47 -5.43 2.63 -12.52
C ILE A 47 -5.76 1.78 -13.75
N ASP A 48 -7.03 1.63 -14.05
CA ASP A 48 -7.55 0.85 -15.17
C ASP A 48 -7.96 1.71 -16.38
N LYS A 49 -8.01 3.04 -16.22
CA LYS A 49 -8.40 3.96 -17.29
C LYS A 49 -7.73 5.33 -17.12
N PHE A 50 -7.16 5.84 -18.18
CA PHE A 50 -6.49 7.14 -18.19
C PHE A 50 -6.49 7.78 -19.58
N LYS A 51 -6.10 9.05 -19.69
CA LYS A 51 -5.85 9.75 -20.95
C LYS A 51 -4.37 10.02 -21.10
N VAL A 52 -3.87 9.83 -22.31
CA VAL A 52 -2.53 10.18 -22.74
C VAL A 52 -2.67 11.16 -23.91
N ASN A 53 -2.23 12.41 -23.72
CA ASN A 53 -2.38 13.48 -24.73
C ASN A 53 -3.84 13.58 -25.25
N GLY A 54 -4.83 13.45 -24.34
CA GLY A 54 -6.26 13.51 -24.66
C GLY A 54 -6.88 12.22 -25.19
N LYS A 55 -6.09 11.22 -25.60
CA LYS A 55 -6.58 9.92 -26.07
C LYS A 55 -6.78 8.98 -24.87
N VAL A 56 -7.96 8.34 -24.80
CA VAL A 56 -8.31 7.38 -23.74
C VAL A 56 -7.56 6.07 -23.96
N CYS A 57 -6.94 5.58 -22.89
CA CYS A 57 -6.32 4.27 -22.77
C CYS A 57 -7.06 3.46 -21.70
N THR A 58 -7.35 2.19 -21.98
CA THR A 58 -8.02 1.26 -21.05
C THR A 58 -7.34 -0.10 -21.17
N PRO A 59 -6.17 -0.27 -20.54
CA PRO A 59 -5.42 -1.52 -20.61
C PRO A 59 -6.17 -2.65 -19.89
N PRO A 60 -5.90 -3.93 -20.22
CA PRO A 60 -6.45 -5.05 -19.47
C PRO A 60 -6.03 -5.02 -18.00
N SER A 61 -6.91 -5.49 -17.09
CA SER A 61 -6.59 -5.62 -15.67
C SER A 61 -5.39 -6.54 -15.47
N GLY A 62 -4.54 -6.22 -14.49
CA GLY A 62 -3.28 -6.92 -14.23
C GLY A 62 -2.07 -6.32 -14.95
N VAL A 63 -2.26 -5.30 -15.82
CA VAL A 63 -1.16 -4.70 -16.59
C VAL A 63 -0.06 -4.10 -15.70
N ALA A 64 -0.39 -3.54 -14.54
CA ALA A 64 0.61 -2.98 -13.63
C ALA A 64 1.52 -4.08 -13.04
N HIS A 65 0.94 -5.20 -12.61
CA HIS A 65 1.66 -6.38 -12.13
C HIS A 65 2.45 -7.05 -13.27
N PHE A 66 1.87 -7.14 -14.46
CA PHE A 66 2.58 -7.64 -15.63
C PHE A 66 3.82 -6.79 -15.96
N LEU A 67 3.70 -5.45 -15.88
CA LEU A 67 4.85 -4.55 -16.04
C LEU A 67 5.92 -4.80 -15.00
N GLU A 68 5.55 -5.01 -13.74
CA GLU A 68 6.52 -5.33 -12.69
C GLU A 68 7.38 -6.52 -13.07
N HIS A 69 6.77 -7.65 -13.47
CA HIS A 69 7.46 -8.85 -13.94
C HIS A 69 8.38 -8.55 -15.12
N LYS A 70 7.88 -7.81 -16.11
CA LYS A 70 8.63 -7.53 -17.34
C LYS A 70 9.80 -6.57 -17.18
N MET A 71 9.82 -5.76 -16.12
CA MET A 71 10.97 -4.90 -15.87
C MET A 71 12.24 -5.65 -15.48
N PHE A 72 12.12 -6.90 -15.01
CA PHE A 72 13.29 -7.75 -14.69
C PHE A 72 13.91 -8.39 -15.93
N GLU A 73 13.27 -8.37 -17.09
CA GLU A 73 13.84 -8.87 -18.34
C GLU A 73 14.46 -7.72 -19.13
N GLN A 74 15.77 -7.79 -19.32
CA GLN A 74 16.56 -6.74 -19.96
C GLN A 74 16.98 -7.15 -21.38
N GLU A 75 17.13 -6.19 -22.31
CA GLU A 75 17.60 -6.43 -23.68
C GLU A 75 18.99 -7.05 -23.71
N THR A 76 19.83 -6.70 -22.73
CA THR A 76 21.19 -7.25 -22.56
C THR A 76 21.20 -8.72 -22.15
N GLY A 77 20.06 -9.25 -21.67
CA GLY A 77 19.96 -10.58 -21.07
C GLY A 77 20.55 -10.67 -19.67
N GLU A 78 20.95 -9.55 -19.08
CA GLU A 78 21.41 -9.49 -17.69
C GLU A 78 20.22 -9.65 -16.74
N ASP A 79 20.36 -10.55 -15.74
CA ASP A 79 19.36 -10.75 -14.70
C ASP A 79 19.61 -9.77 -13.54
N PRO A 80 18.70 -8.83 -13.24
CA PRO A 80 18.83 -7.92 -12.12
C PRO A 80 19.04 -8.60 -10.77
N PHE A 81 18.38 -9.72 -10.52
CA PHE A 81 18.59 -10.48 -9.27
C PHE A 81 20.00 -11.05 -9.14
N GLU A 82 20.59 -11.52 -10.26
CA GLU A 82 21.98 -11.99 -10.27
C GLU A 82 22.95 -10.85 -9.96
N PHE A 83 22.70 -9.66 -10.53
CA PHE A 83 23.52 -8.48 -10.25
C PHE A 83 23.50 -8.13 -8.76
N PHE A 84 22.32 -7.97 -8.16
CA PHE A 84 22.18 -7.60 -6.74
C PHE A 84 22.76 -8.68 -5.81
N SER A 85 22.59 -9.95 -6.15
CA SER A 85 23.19 -11.06 -5.41
C SER A 85 24.72 -10.99 -5.40
N LYS A 86 25.36 -10.62 -6.53
CA LYS A 86 26.81 -10.44 -6.62
C LYS A 86 27.32 -9.29 -5.77
N THR A 87 26.54 -8.22 -5.60
CA THR A 87 26.87 -7.09 -4.73
C THR A 87 26.55 -7.35 -3.24
N GLY A 88 25.97 -8.52 -2.92
CA GLY A 88 25.55 -8.88 -1.57
C GLY A 88 24.32 -8.13 -1.09
N SER A 89 23.46 -7.75 -2.02
CA SER A 89 22.21 -7.05 -1.76
C SER A 89 21.01 -7.91 -2.13
N ASP A 90 19.87 -7.64 -1.50
CA ASP A 90 18.58 -8.25 -1.79
C ASP A 90 17.72 -7.27 -2.59
N ALA A 91 17.11 -7.75 -3.66
CA ALA A 91 16.23 -6.97 -4.51
C ALA A 91 14.85 -7.59 -4.59
N ASN A 92 13.82 -6.75 -4.63
CA ASN A 92 12.45 -7.19 -4.77
C ASN A 92 11.63 -6.14 -5.52
N ALA A 93 10.45 -6.52 -6.00
CA ALA A 93 9.45 -5.59 -6.47
C ALA A 93 8.07 -5.97 -5.94
N SER A 94 7.15 -5.03 -5.97
CA SER A 94 5.78 -5.27 -5.55
C SER A 94 4.82 -4.31 -6.24
N THR A 95 3.71 -4.83 -6.71
CA THR A 95 2.60 -4.06 -7.23
C THR A 95 1.46 -4.06 -6.23
N GLY A 96 1.04 -2.84 -5.84
CA GLY A 96 -0.17 -2.63 -5.06
C GLY A 96 -1.29 -2.01 -5.90
N TYR A 97 -2.36 -1.59 -5.25
CA TYR A 97 -3.44 -0.88 -5.93
C TYR A 97 -3.06 0.54 -6.35
N LYS A 98 -2.13 1.21 -5.64
CA LYS A 98 -1.75 2.62 -5.87
C LYS A 98 -0.46 2.78 -6.65
N SER A 99 0.49 1.88 -6.47
CA SER A 99 1.87 2.04 -6.92
C SER A 99 2.53 0.71 -7.20
N THR A 100 3.60 0.75 -7.99
CA THR A 100 4.55 -0.34 -8.18
C THR A 100 5.92 0.13 -7.68
N SER A 101 6.56 -0.68 -6.85
CA SER A 101 7.82 -0.39 -6.17
C SER A 101 8.91 -1.38 -6.57
N TYR A 102 10.11 -0.89 -6.73
CA TYR A 102 11.34 -1.67 -6.92
C TYR A 102 12.27 -1.35 -5.76
N THR A 103 12.65 -2.37 -4.99
CA THR A 103 13.38 -2.20 -3.72
C THR A 103 14.73 -2.90 -3.78
N VAL A 104 15.72 -2.29 -3.14
CA VAL A 104 17.04 -2.90 -2.93
C VAL A 104 17.45 -2.65 -1.48
N GLU A 105 17.84 -3.72 -0.79
CA GLU A 105 18.39 -3.66 0.57
C GLU A 105 19.79 -4.23 0.61
N GLY A 106 20.71 -3.55 1.31
CA GLY A 106 22.10 -3.99 1.37
C GLY A 106 22.88 -3.32 2.50
N ILE A 107 24.19 -3.65 2.51
CA ILE A 107 25.15 -3.09 3.47
C ILE A 107 26.23 -2.30 2.74
N ASN A 108 26.62 -2.75 1.56
CA ASN A 108 27.70 -2.18 0.76
C ASN A 108 27.20 -1.81 -0.64
N ASN A 109 28.02 -1.10 -1.40
CA ASN A 109 27.82 -0.82 -2.84
C ASN A 109 26.52 -0.07 -3.15
N ILE A 110 26.08 0.83 -2.26
CA ILE A 110 24.82 1.54 -2.45
C ILE A 110 24.78 2.36 -3.74
N GLU A 111 25.88 3.03 -4.10
CA GLU A 111 25.98 3.83 -5.32
C GLU A 111 25.83 2.97 -6.57
N GLU A 112 26.55 1.84 -6.65
CA GLU A 112 26.48 0.89 -7.75
C GLU A 112 25.08 0.27 -7.87
N ASN A 113 24.51 -0.14 -6.75
CA ASN A 113 23.16 -0.72 -6.68
C ASN A 113 22.07 0.30 -7.06
N LEU A 114 22.22 1.55 -6.63
CA LEU A 114 21.31 2.63 -7.02
C LEU A 114 21.39 2.92 -8.52
N GLU A 115 22.60 3.03 -9.07
CA GLU A 115 22.80 3.27 -10.50
C GLU A 115 22.16 2.14 -11.33
N PHE A 116 22.42 0.89 -10.94
CA PHE A 116 21.84 -0.27 -11.63
C PHE A 116 20.31 -0.29 -11.52
N LEU A 117 19.74 -0.04 -10.33
CA LEU A 117 18.30 0.06 -10.13
C LEU A 117 17.67 1.12 -11.04
N LEU A 118 18.25 2.30 -11.08
CA LEU A 118 17.76 3.38 -11.95
C LEU A 118 17.87 2.99 -13.43
N ASN A 119 18.94 2.30 -13.83
CA ASN A 119 19.15 1.89 -15.21
C ASN A 119 18.12 0.85 -15.66
N TYR A 120 17.94 -0.26 -14.92
CA TYR A 120 17.03 -1.29 -15.38
C TYR A 120 15.56 -0.87 -15.35
N VAL A 121 15.12 -0.09 -14.35
CA VAL A 121 13.74 0.43 -14.30
C VAL A 121 13.46 1.46 -15.40
N ASN A 122 14.50 2.14 -15.92
CA ASN A 122 14.35 3.09 -17.02
C ASN A 122 14.66 2.48 -18.40
N SER A 123 14.89 1.16 -18.51
CA SER A 123 15.19 0.46 -19.76
C SER A 123 14.15 -0.62 -20.08
N PRO A 124 12.93 -0.25 -20.52
CA PRO A 124 11.88 -1.23 -20.82
C PRO A 124 12.22 -2.06 -22.07
N TYR A 125 12.06 -3.37 -21.98
CA TYR A 125 12.25 -4.28 -23.10
C TYR A 125 11.07 -5.24 -23.23
N PHE A 126 10.12 -4.92 -24.13
CA PHE A 126 8.92 -5.71 -24.35
C PHE A 126 8.85 -6.13 -25.82
N THR A 127 8.86 -7.43 -26.06
CA THR A 127 8.66 -8.07 -27.37
C THR A 127 7.42 -8.94 -27.34
N ASP A 128 6.87 -9.29 -28.51
CA ASP A 128 5.74 -10.21 -28.56
C ASP A 128 6.10 -11.56 -27.92
N GLU A 129 7.30 -12.05 -28.15
CA GLU A 129 7.78 -13.33 -27.63
C GLU A 129 7.89 -13.33 -26.10
N ASN A 130 8.52 -12.31 -25.51
CA ASN A 130 8.71 -12.28 -24.07
C ASN A 130 7.41 -11.97 -23.31
N VAL A 131 6.48 -11.24 -23.92
CA VAL A 131 5.15 -11.02 -23.37
C VAL A 131 4.32 -12.32 -23.38
N GLU A 132 4.32 -13.08 -24.49
CA GLU A 132 3.58 -14.37 -24.55
C GLU A 132 4.13 -15.41 -23.57
N LYS A 133 5.44 -15.45 -23.35
CA LYS A 133 6.06 -16.33 -22.34
C LYS A 133 5.58 -15.98 -20.93
N GLU A 134 5.57 -14.69 -20.57
CA GLU A 134 5.20 -14.21 -19.22
C GLU A 134 3.75 -14.46 -18.88
N LYS A 135 2.82 -14.43 -19.87
CA LYS A 135 1.39 -14.70 -19.64
C LYS A 135 1.15 -16.03 -18.93
N ASN A 136 1.88 -17.08 -19.28
CA ASN A 136 1.70 -18.37 -18.64
C ASN A 136 2.16 -18.37 -17.18
N ILE A 137 3.29 -17.70 -16.90
CA ILE A 137 3.83 -17.56 -15.53
C ILE A 137 2.81 -16.85 -14.64
N ILE A 138 2.31 -15.70 -15.07
CA ILE A 138 1.35 -14.91 -14.30
C ILE A 138 0.01 -15.64 -14.14
N VAL A 139 -0.46 -16.37 -15.18
CA VAL A 139 -1.68 -17.18 -15.05
C VAL A 139 -1.51 -18.31 -14.03
N GLU A 140 -0.36 -18.97 -13.98
CA GLU A 140 -0.06 -19.97 -12.96
C GLU A 140 -0.05 -19.35 -11.57
N GLU A 141 0.54 -18.17 -11.42
CA GLU A 141 0.53 -17.41 -10.15
C GLU A 141 -0.89 -17.03 -9.72
N ILE A 142 -1.73 -16.50 -10.63
CA ILE A 142 -3.13 -16.20 -10.34
C ILE A 142 -3.88 -17.46 -9.87
N ASN A 143 -3.64 -18.60 -10.51
CA ASN A 143 -4.28 -19.86 -10.12
C ASN A 143 -3.82 -20.31 -8.74
N MET A 144 -2.53 -20.20 -8.43
CA MET A 144 -1.98 -20.51 -7.11
C MET A 144 -2.66 -19.68 -6.01
N TYR A 145 -2.73 -18.35 -6.16
CA TYR A 145 -3.41 -17.49 -5.19
C TYR A 145 -4.93 -17.72 -5.16
N SER A 146 -5.55 -18.11 -6.27
CA SER A 146 -6.97 -18.39 -6.31
C SER A 146 -7.37 -19.65 -5.54
N ASP A 147 -6.42 -20.53 -5.22
CA ASP A 147 -6.63 -21.72 -4.39
C ASP A 147 -6.45 -21.43 -2.89
N GLU A 148 -5.92 -20.27 -2.53
CA GLU A 148 -5.73 -19.84 -1.14
C GLU A 148 -7.02 -19.22 -0.57
N PRO A 149 -7.52 -19.71 0.59
CA PRO A 149 -8.76 -19.20 1.19
C PRO A 149 -8.73 -17.70 1.49
N GLU A 150 -7.61 -17.20 2.01
CA GLU A 150 -7.43 -15.81 2.39
C GLU A 150 -7.50 -14.89 1.16
N SER A 151 -6.81 -15.23 0.09
CA SER A 151 -6.81 -14.49 -1.19
C SER A 151 -8.21 -14.46 -1.81
N ARG A 152 -8.92 -15.61 -1.78
CA ARG A 152 -10.31 -15.70 -2.24
C ARG A 152 -11.25 -14.80 -1.43
N MET A 153 -11.12 -14.84 -0.10
CA MET A 153 -11.93 -14.02 0.78
C MET A 153 -11.66 -12.53 0.59
N TYR A 154 -10.40 -12.13 0.44
CA TYR A 154 -10.02 -10.76 0.19
C TYR A 154 -10.61 -10.23 -1.12
N ASN A 155 -10.54 -11.03 -2.20
CA ASN A 155 -11.13 -10.69 -3.48
C ASN A 155 -12.66 -10.55 -3.41
N GLU A 156 -13.36 -11.44 -2.66
CA GLU A 156 -14.79 -11.31 -2.46
C GLU A 156 -15.15 -10.11 -1.55
N SER A 157 -14.31 -9.78 -0.56
CA SER A 157 -14.46 -8.57 0.27
C SER A 157 -14.36 -7.31 -0.60
N SER A 158 -13.36 -7.22 -1.46
CA SER A 158 -13.20 -6.09 -2.39
C SER A 158 -14.41 -5.92 -3.32
N LYS A 159 -14.96 -7.02 -3.85
CA LYS A 159 -16.19 -7.02 -4.66
C LYS A 159 -17.44 -6.64 -3.85
N ALA A 160 -17.47 -6.99 -2.57
CA ALA A 160 -18.59 -6.65 -1.69
C ALA A 160 -18.58 -5.18 -1.28
N ILE A 161 -17.40 -4.61 -1.08
CA ILE A 161 -17.20 -3.21 -0.66
C ILE A 161 -17.43 -2.25 -1.82
N PHE A 162 -16.88 -2.52 -3.00
CA PHE A 162 -16.89 -1.60 -4.12
C PHE A 162 -17.91 -2.01 -5.21
N LYS A 163 -18.58 -1.02 -5.79
CA LYS A 163 -19.50 -1.21 -6.93
C LYS A 163 -18.80 -1.03 -8.28
N ARG A 164 -17.88 -0.10 -8.39
CA ARG A 164 -17.22 0.32 -9.65
C ARG A 164 -15.72 0.45 -9.56
N HIS A 165 -15.16 0.56 -8.35
CA HIS A 165 -13.74 0.77 -8.14
C HIS A 165 -12.91 -0.41 -8.69
N PRO A 166 -11.76 -0.18 -9.34
CA PRO A 166 -10.93 -1.24 -9.91
C PRO A 166 -10.42 -2.26 -8.89
N MET A 167 -10.33 -1.90 -7.62
CA MET A 167 -9.97 -2.81 -6.51
C MET A 167 -10.87 -4.07 -6.42
N ARG A 168 -11.98 -4.10 -7.15
CA ARG A 168 -12.83 -5.29 -7.29
C ARG A 168 -12.18 -6.43 -8.08
N ILE A 169 -11.10 -6.13 -8.75
CA ILE A 169 -10.30 -7.09 -9.53
C ILE A 169 -8.99 -7.28 -8.79
N ASP A 170 -8.51 -8.50 -8.76
CA ASP A 170 -7.21 -8.83 -8.18
C ASP A 170 -6.08 -8.00 -8.82
N ILE A 171 -5.01 -7.75 -8.06
CA ILE A 171 -3.85 -6.99 -8.53
C ILE A 171 -3.23 -7.66 -9.77
N GLY A 172 -3.13 -8.98 -9.77
CA GLY A 172 -2.67 -9.78 -10.91
C GLY A 172 -3.64 -9.81 -12.09
N GLY A 173 -4.86 -9.29 -11.92
CA GLY A 173 -5.92 -9.36 -12.92
C GLY A 173 -6.68 -10.69 -12.90
N THR A 174 -7.08 -11.14 -14.08
CA THR A 174 -7.73 -12.44 -14.31
C THR A 174 -7.00 -13.17 -15.43
N GLU A 175 -7.09 -14.50 -15.49
CA GLU A 175 -6.53 -15.25 -16.63
C GLU A 175 -6.93 -14.64 -17.98
N LYS A 176 -8.24 -14.32 -18.15
CA LYS A 176 -8.73 -13.70 -19.37
C LYS A 176 -8.08 -12.34 -19.66
N SER A 177 -7.93 -11.48 -18.67
CA SER A 177 -7.35 -10.14 -18.87
C SER A 177 -5.86 -10.24 -19.17
N VAL A 178 -5.12 -11.09 -18.43
CA VAL A 178 -3.67 -11.31 -18.64
C VAL A 178 -3.38 -11.85 -20.03
N ARG A 179 -4.15 -12.83 -20.51
CA ARG A 179 -3.99 -13.36 -21.88
C ARG A 179 -4.22 -12.32 -22.98
N ASN A 180 -4.95 -11.24 -22.68
CA ASN A 180 -5.22 -10.15 -23.62
C ASN A 180 -4.21 -9.00 -23.56
N ILE A 181 -3.26 -9.00 -22.60
CA ILE A 181 -2.23 -7.97 -22.49
C ILE A 181 -1.29 -8.09 -23.72
N THR A 182 -1.00 -6.96 -24.33
CA THR A 182 -0.08 -6.83 -25.47
C THR A 182 1.13 -6.00 -25.07
N LYS A 183 2.21 -6.08 -25.86
CA LYS A 183 3.39 -5.20 -25.64
C LYS A 183 3.01 -3.72 -25.81
N GLU A 184 2.04 -3.41 -26.67
CA GLU A 184 1.52 -2.05 -26.87
C GLU A 184 0.83 -1.53 -25.62
N ASP A 185 0.08 -2.37 -24.91
CA ASP A 185 -0.52 -2.02 -23.60
C ASP A 185 0.57 -1.73 -22.55
N LEU A 186 1.63 -2.56 -22.51
CA LEU A 186 2.76 -2.38 -21.60
C LEU A 186 3.50 -1.07 -21.90
N TYR A 187 3.87 -0.82 -23.17
CA TYR A 187 4.51 0.45 -23.55
C TYR A 187 3.58 1.65 -23.33
N CYS A 188 2.27 1.53 -23.58
CA CYS A 188 1.32 2.61 -23.28
C CYS A 188 1.33 3.00 -21.81
N CYS A 189 1.29 2.00 -20.90
CA CYS A 189 1.33 2.24 -19.47
C CYS A 189 2.70 2.71 -18.99
N TYR A 190 3.78 2.09 -19.47
CA TYR A 190 5.14 2.46 -19.13
C TYR A 190 5.43 3.92 -19.48
N ASN A 191 5.17 4.31 -20.74
CA ASN A 191 5.42 5.67 -21.22
C ASN A 191 4.53 6.73 -20.54
N ALA A 192 3.38 6.32 -19.99
CA ALA A 192 2.49 7.21 -19.26
C ALA A 192 2.92 7.41 -17.81
N PHE A 193 3.42 6.37 -17.13
CA PHE A 193 3.57 6.37 -15.68
C PHE A 193 5.00 6.18 -15.17
N TYR A 194 5.92 5.57 -15.97
CA TYR A 194 7.33 5.43 -15.61
C TYR A 194 8.14 6.63 -16.14
N ILE A 195 7.65 7.81 -15.80
CA ILE A 195 8.28 9.10 -16.11
C ILE A 195 8.71 9.76 -14.80
N PRO A 196 9.85 10.46 -14.76
CA PRO A 196 10.40 11.02 -13.53
C PRO A 196 9.40 11.82 -12.72
N SER A 197 8.54 12.62 -13.35
CA SER A 197 7.53 13.45 -12.68
C SER A 197 6.42 12.66 -11.96
N ASN A 198 6.24 11.36 -12.30
CA ASN A 198 5.31 10.44 -11.64
C ASN A 198 6.02 9.41 -10.76
N MET A 199 7.35 9.53 -10.62
CA MET A 199 8.14 8.58 -9.84
C MET A 199 8.70 9.23 -8.57
N TYR A 200 8.96 8.38 -7.60
CA TYR A 200 9.51 8.74 -6.30
C TYR A 200 10.71 7.84 -5.99
N LEU A 201 11.76 8.44 -5.47
CA LEU A 201 12.94 7.72 -4.97
C LEU A 201 13.08 7.97 -3.47
N PHE A 202 13.01 6.90 -2.69
CA PHE A 202 13.21 6.93 -1.25
C PHE A 202 14.46 6.14 -0.89
N ILE A 203 15.34 6.72 -0.10
CA ILE A 203 16.57 6.06 0.37
C ILE A 203 16.71 6.28 1.87
N SER A 204 16.89 5.21 2.61
CA SER A 204 17.09 5.25 4.05
C SER A 204 18.30 4.38 4.43
N GLY A 205 19.10 4.80 5.41
CA GLY A 205 20.22 4.02 5.90
C GLY A 205 21.55 4.76 5.92
N ASN A 206 22.64 3.99 5.88
CA ASN A 206 23.99 4.55 5.93
C ASN A 206 24.52 4.86 4.53
N PHE A 207 24.58 6.13 4.19
CA PHE A 207 25.11 6.60 2.91
C PHE A 207 25.58 8.06 3.02
N ASP A 208 26.40 8.48 2.09
CA ASP A 208 26.73 9.88 1.86
C ASP A 208 25.71 10.53 0.92
N VAL A 209 25.12 11.63 1.38
CA VAL A 209 24.02 12.31 0.65
C VAL A 209 24.50 12.90 -0.66
N GLU A 210 25.70 13.48 -0.69
CA GLU A 210 26.22 14.13 -1.89
C GLU A 210 26.61 13.11 -2.94
N SER A 211 27.22 11.99 -2.53
CA SER A 211 27.53 10.85 -3.41
C SER A 211 26.26 10.28 -4.06
N ILE A 212 25.21 10.06 -3.27
CA ILE A 212 23.93 9.57 -3.79
C ILE A 212 23.28 10.56 -4.78
N LEU A 213 23.29 11.84 -4.46
CA LEU A 213 22.76 12.87 -5.37
C LEU A 213 23.59 12.98 -6.66
N GLU A 214 24.90 12.76 -6.59
CA GLU A 214 25.77 12.74 -7.77
C GLU A 214 25.42 11.57 -8.69
N VAL A 215 25.24 10.35 -8.15
CA VAL A 215 24.78 9.17 -8.92
C VAL A 215 23.46 9.47 -9.63
N ILE A 216 22.47 10.03 -8.92
CA ILE A 216 21.16 10.32 -9.49
C ILE A 216 21.23 11.39 -10.60
N LYS A 217 21.97 12.49 -10.36
CA LYS A 217 22.08 13.60 -11.31
C LYS A 217 22.89 13.23 -12.56
N ASN A 218 23.86 12.32 -12.43
CA ASN A 218 24.69 11.87 -13.54
C ASN A 218 24.10 10.67 -14.30
N ASN A 219 23.03 10.04 -13.78
CA ASN A 219 22.41 8.90 -14.44
C ASN A 219 21.77 9.34 -15.77
N LYS A 220 22.29 8.78 -16.88
CA LYS A 220 21.90 9.20 -18.24
C LYS A 220 20.47 8.82 -18.58
N LEU A 221 20.07 7.58 -18.27
CA LEU A 221 18.75 7.05 -18.62
C LEU A 221 17.61 7.76 -17.85
N LEU A 222 17.88 8.07 -16.58
CA LEU A 222 16.93 8.82 -15.75
C LEU A 222 16.74 10.26 -16.25
N ASN A 223 17.82 10.87 -16.75
CA ASN A 223 17.84 12.29 -17.17
C ASN A 223 17.70 12.47 -18.68
N GLU A 224 17.46 11.40 -19.44
CA GLU A 224 17.09 11.49 -20.84
C GLU A 224 15.80 12.32 -21.00
N GLU A 225 15.80 13.28 -21.97
CA GLU A 225 14.59 14.05 -22.26
C GLU A 225 13.49 13.13 -22.78
N LYS A 226 12.63 12.69 -21.88
CA LYS A 226 11.38 12.02 -22.26
C LYS A 226 10.36 13.09 -22.65
N ASN A 227 9.74 12.94 -23.82
CA ASN A 227 8.66 13.83 -24.24
C ASN A 227 7.63 13.96 -23.12
N SER A 228 7.32 15.18 -22.72
CA SER A 228 6.31 15.45 -21.71
C SER A 228 4.96 14.91 -22.18
N VAL A 229 4.44 13.92 -21.49
CA VAL A 229 3.15 13.30 -21.80
C VAL A 229 2.12 13.80 -20.81
N ALA A 230 1.07 14.44 -21.30
CA ALA A 230 -0.04 14.84 -20.44
C ALA A 230 -0.89 13.61 -20.09
N VAL A 231 -0.75 13.15 -18.86
CA VAL A 231 -1.51 12.01 -18.33
C VAL A 231 -2.58 12.50 -17.35
N SER A 232 -3.79 11.98 -17.49
CA SER A 232 -4.86 12.18 -16.49
C SER A 232 -5.60 10.87 -16.23
N VAL A 233 -5.59 10.43 -14.96
CA VAL A 233 -6.30 9.23 -14.53
C VAL A 233 -7.81 9.50 -14.51
N ILE A 234 -8.59 8.56 -15.03
CA ILE A 234 -10.06 8.62 -15.03
C ILE A 234 -10.56 7.70 -13.92
N ARG A 235 -10.95 8.29 -12.79
CA ARG A 235 -11.51 7.51 -11.67
C ARG A 235 -13.00 7.25 -11.87
N PRO A 236 -13.51 6.05 -11.55
CA PRO A 236 -14.94 5.80 -11.55
C PRO A 236 -15.62 6.61 -10.45
N ASN A 237 -16.85 7.04 -10.68
CA ASN A 237 -17.67 7.63 -9.62
C ASN A 237 -18.18 6.48 -8.71
N GLU A 238 -17.35 6.10 -7.76
CA GLU A 238 -17.66 5.06 -6.78
C GLU A 238 -18.61 5.61 -5.71
N PRO A 239 -19.78 4.98 -5.47
CA PRO A 239 -20.68 5.40 -4.43
C PRO A 239 -20.13 5.10 -3.03
N LEU A 240 -20.62 5.83 -2.03
CA LEU A 240 -20.23 5.60 -0.63
C LEU A 240 -20.70 4.24 -0.12
N GLU A 241 -21.93 3.86 -0.48
CA GLU A 241 -22.54 2.62 0.02
C GLU A 241 -21.80 1.39 -0.52
N VAL A 242 -21.64 0.40 0.36
CA VAL A 242 -21.10 -0.90 -0.02
C VAL A 242 -21.96 -1.60 -1.08
N ASN A 243 -21.34 -2.41 -1.92
CA ASN A 243 -22.02 -3.12 -2.99
C ASN A 243 -22.91 -4.26 -2.46
N LYS A 244 -22.43 -5.02 -1.48
CA LYS A 244 -23.16 -6.12 -0.84
C LYS A 244 -22.92 -6.11 0.66
N LYS A 245 -23.96 -6.30 1.45
CA LYS A 245 -23.88 -6.34 2.92
C LYS A 245 -23.32 -7.66 3.44
N LYS A 246 -23.50 -8.75 2.70
CA LYS A 246 -23.05 -10.09 3.08
C LYS A 246 -22.73 -10.92 1.84
N ILE A 247 -21.66 -11.69 1.93
CA ILE A 247 -21.30 -12.77 0.99
C ILE A 247 -20.92 -14.01 1.80
N GLU A 248 -21.40 -15.18 1.38
CA GLU A 248 -20.97 -16.48 1.89
C GLU A 248 -20.35 -17.28 0.75
N ILE A 249 -19.19 -17.86 1.00
CA ILE A 249 -18.49 -18.73 0.06
C ILE A 249 -18.15 -20.06 0.73
N LYS A 250 -17.98 -21.08 -0.10
CA LYS A 250 -17.52 -22.40 0.36
C LYS A 250 -16.18 -22.69 -0.26
N LEU A 251 -15.19 -23.04 0.54
CA LEU A 251 -13.82 -23.29 0.14
C LEU A 251 -13.33 -24.65 0.67
N ASP A 252 -12.46 -25.31 -0.08
CA ASP A 252 -12.01 -26.68 0.24
C ASP A 252 -11.06 -26.70 1.44
N ASN A 253 -10.19 -25.70 1.60
CA ASN A 253 -9.13 -25.68 2.62
C ASN A 253 -9.51 -24.88 3.88
N VAL A 254 -10.80 -24.71 4.15
CA VAL A 254 -11.30 -24.05 5.35
C VAL A 254 -11.74 -25.08 6.37
N VAL A 255 -11.08 -25.14 7.51
CA VAL A 255 -11.41 -26.06 8.64
C VAL A 255 -12.45 -25.42 9.56
N LYS A 256 -12.18 -24.20 9.99
CA LYS A 256 -13.11 -23.36 10.76
C LYS A 256 -13.56 -22.18 9.90
N PRO A 257 -14.79 -21.70 10.05
CA PRO A 257 -15.24 -20.54 9.30
C PRO A 257 -14.31 -19.34 9.53
N LYS A 258 -13.97 -18.67 8.43
CA LYS A 258 -13.20 -17.41 8.43
C LYS A 258 -14.12 -16.27 8.04
N MET A 259 -13.88 -15.08 8.59
CA MET A 259 -14.63 -13.89 8.22
C MET A 259 -13.73 -12.70 7.92
N ILE A 260 -14.20 -11.85 6.99
CA ILE A 260 -13.70 -10.50 6.80
C ILE A 260 -14.92 -9.57 6.95
N PHE A 261 -14.88 -8.70 7.96
CA PHE A 261 -15.86 -7.66 8.15
C PHE A 261 -15.22 -6.31 7.86
N THR A 262 -15.66 -5.66 6.79
CA THR A 262 -15.04 -4.44 6.27
C THR A 262 -16.00 -3.26 6.32
N LEU A 263 -15.54 -2.15 6.89
CA LEU A 263 -16.24 -0.86 6.85
C LEU A 263 -15.66 0.00 5.72
N LYS A 264 -16.55 0.74 5.04
CA LYS A 264 -16.18 1.71 4.01
C LYS A 264 -16.50 3.11 4.47
N ILE A 265 -15.47 3.93 4.70
CA ILE A 265 -15.56 5.28 5.26
C ILE A 265 -15.11 6.28 4.20
N SER A 266 -15.85 7.37 3.99
CA SER A 266 -15.45 8.41 3.05
C SER A 266 -14.38 9.31 3.65
N LEU A 267 -13.36 9.58 2.83
CA LEU A 267 -12.33 10.60 3.07
C LEU A 267 -12.51 11.81 2.11
N LYS A 268 -13.60 11.80 1.34
CA LYS A 268 -13.90 12.87 0.39
C LYS A 268 -13.98 14.20 1.14
N ASP A 269 -13.48 15.25 0.51
CA ASP A 269 -13.44 16.62 1.05
C ASP A 269 -12.48 16.82 2.24
N LEU A 270 -11.71 15.80 2.63
CA LEU A 270 -10.62 15.94 3.60
C LEU A 270 -9.30 16.24 2.88
N HIS A 271 -8.64 17.32 3.28
CA HIS A 271 -7.32 17.69 2.78
C HIS A 271 -6.21 17.11 3.63
N PHE A 272 -5.00 17.09 3.11
CA PHE A 272 -3.77 16.49 3.62
C PHE A 272 -3.71 16.21 5.14
N LYS A 273 -3.58 17.24 5.99
CA LYS A 273 -3.46 17.06 7.44
C LYS A 273 -4.74 16.60 8.10
N ASP A 274 -5.89 17.01 7.62
CA ASP A 274 -7.19 16.61 8.14
C ASP A 274 -7.49 15.16 7.78
N LYS A 275 -7.12 14.73 6.56
CA LYS A 275 -7.20 13.33 6.13
C LYS A 275 -6.35 12.45 7.02
N TYR A 276 -5.08 12.82 7.25
CA TYR A 276 -4.18 12.08 8.15
C TYR A 276 -4.73 12.04 9.58
N LYS A 277 -5.15 13.19 10.15
CA LYS A 277 -5.71 13.27 11.49
C LYS A 277 -6.96 12.40 11.64
N PHE A 278 -7.85 12.41 10.65
CA PHE A 278 -9.07 11.59 10.69
C PHE A 278 -8.75 10.09 10.63
N VAL A 279 -7.84 9.65 9.76
CA VAL A 279 -7.39 8.25 9.70
C VAL A 279 -6.73 7.83 11.02
N LEU A 280 -5.91 8.70 11.61
CA LEU A 280 -5.30 8.47 12.92
C LEU A 280 -6.35 8.33 14.04
N LEU A 281 -7.32 9.24 14.10
CA LEU A 281 -8.43 9.18 15.08
C LEU A 281 -9.24 7.89 14.92
N THR A 282 -9.49 7.48 13.69
CA THR A 282 -10.16 6.21 13.40
C THR A 282 -9.33 5.03 13.93
N THR A 283 -8.01 5.05 13.75
CA THR A 283 -7.11 4.04 14.32
C THR A 283 -7.20 4.02 15.86
N PHE A 284 -7.23 5.19 16.51
CA PHE A 284 -7.42 5.28 17.97
C PHE A 284 -8.73 4.61 18.42
N ILE A 285 -9.83 4.89 17.71
CA ILE A 285 -11.14 4.29 18.03
C ILE A 285 -11.07 2.77 17.98
N TYR A 286 -10.51 2.22 16.89
CA TYR A 286 -10.46 0.78 16.71
C TYR A 286 -9.51 0.09 17.68
N ASP A 287 -8.36 0.66 17.97
CA ASP A 287 -7.42 0.07 18.90
C ASP A 287 -7.87 0.18 20.35
N ILE A 288 -8.56 1.25 20.72
CA ILE A 288 -9.19 1.37 22.05
C ILE A 288 -10.30 0.32 22.20
N LEU A 289 -11.13 0.15 21.19
CA LEU A 289 -12.28 -0.77 21.26
C LEU A 289 -11.88 -2.24 21.06
N TYR A 290 -10.96 -2.53 20.12
CA TYR A 290 -10.70 -3.91 19.64
C TYR A 290 -9.23 -4.33 19.69
N GLY A 291 -8.33 -3.46 20.12
CA GLY A 291 -6.89 -3.75 20.22
C GLY A 291 -6.57 -4.86 21.22
N SER A 292 -5.31 -5.26 21.27
CA SER A 292 -4.84 -6.40 22.08
C SER A 292 -5.11 -6.27 23.58
N ALA A 293 -5.22 -5.04 24.09
CA ALA A 293 -5.52 -4.73 25.50
C ALA A 293 -6.99 -4.31 25.74
N SER A 294 -7.88 -4.52 24.76
CA SER A 294 -9.29 -4.17 24.89
C SER A 294 -10.09 -5.20 25.68
N ILE A 295 -11.08 -4.75 26.43
CA ILE A 295 -12.04 -5.62 27.12
C ILE A 295 -12.81 -6.47 26.10
N PHE A 296 -13.13 -5.91 24.92
CA PHE A 296 -13.75 -6.68 23.82
C PHE A 296 -13.00 -7.97 23.53
N LYS A 297 -11.66 -7.89 23.40
CA LYS A 297 -10.85 -9.05 23.00
C LYS A 297 -10.86 -10.12 24.09
N GLU A 298 -10.80 -9.73 25.35
CA GLU A 298 -10.90 -10.61 26.51
C GLU A 298 -12.27 -11.32 26.56
N GLU A 299 -13.36 -10.55 26.50
CA GLU A 299 -14.71 -11.10 26.53
C GLU A 299 -15.02 -11.98 25.34
N ALA A 300 -14.71 -11.54 24.11
CA ALA A 300 -15.02 -12.31 22.92
C ALA A 300 -14.19 -13.60 22.82
N LEU A 301 -12.97 -13.63 23.37
CA LEU A 301 -12.16 -14.83 23.52
C LEU A 301 -12.78 -15.78 24.58
N SER A 302 -13.20 -15.25 25.73
CA SER A 302 -13.88 -16.01 26.77
C SER A 302 -15.19 -16.64 26.27
N ASP A 303 -15.93 -15.92 25.43
CA ASP A 303 -17.15 -16.38 24.78
C ASP A 303 -16.88 -17.35 23.61
N ASN A 304 -15.62 -17.70 23.33
CA ASN A 304 -15.17 -18.54 22.21
C ASN A 304 -15.66 -18.04 20.84
N LEU A 305 -15.76 -16.73 20.66
CA LEU A 305 -16.23 -16.13 19.40
C LEU A 305 -15.15 -16.16 18.30
N PHE A 306 -13.87 -16.23 18.65
CA PHE A 306 -12.79 -16.33 17.67
C PHE A 306 -11.58 -17.12 18.24
N THR A 307 -10.75 -17.61 17.35
CA THR A 307 -9.41 -18.15 17.68
C THR A 307 -8.31 -17.19 17.19
N GLU A 308 -8.54 -16.53 16.07
CA GLU A 308 -7.68 -15.47 15.54
C GLU A 308 -8.52 -14.24 15.25
N PHE A 309 -7.99 -13.07 15.57
CA PHE A 309 -8.64 -11.78 15.32
C PHE A 309 -7.61 -10.70 15.06
N VAL A 310 -7.68 -10.12 13.88
CA VAL A 310 -6.80 -9.02 13.42
C VAL A 310 -7.67 -7.89 12.88
N ALA A 311 -7.31 -6.66 13.22
CA ALA A 311 -7.85 -5.48 12.58
C ALA A 311 -6.77 -4.79 11.74
N SER A 312 -7.12 -4.37 10.54
CA SER A 312 -6.27 -3.62 9.62
C SER A 312 -6.98 -2.41 9.04
N LYS A 313 -6.21 -1.52 8.45
CA LYS A 313 -6.72 -0.35 7.75
C LYS A 313 -6.07 -0.21 6.38
N MET A 314 -6.81 0.33 5.43
CA MET A 314 -6.30 0.69 4.11
C MET A 314 -6.91 2.03 3.66
N VAL A 315 -6.06 2.94 3.20
CA VAL A 315 -6.50 4.15 2.50
C VAL A 315 -6.42 3.88 1.00
N ILE A 316 -7.51 4.02 0.28
CA ILE A 316 -7.56 3.87 -1.18
C ILE A 316 -8.41 4.98 -1.79
N ASP A 317 -7.82 5.81 -2.64
CA ASP A 317 -8.42 7.01 -3.20
C ASP A 317 -9.09 7.88 -2.11
N ASP A 318 -10.41 8.07 -2.19
CA ASP A 318 -11.21 8.84 -1.21
C ASP A 318 -11.87 7.96 -0.13
N PHE A 319 -11.36 6.75 0.10
CA PHE A 319 -11.92 5.82 1.07
C PHE A 319 -10.90 5.35 2.09
N LEU A 320 -11.35 5.20 3.33
CA LEU A 320 -10.69 4.43 4.37
C LEU A 320 -11.48 3.14 4.56
N LEU A 321 -10.81 2.01 4.40
CA LEU A 321 -11.33 0.70 4.76
C LEU A 321 -10.79 0.29 6.12
N ILE A 322 -11.67 -0.21 6.98
CA ILE A 322 -11.28 -0.89 8.22
C ILE A 322 -11.75 -2.32 8.11
N GLU A 323 -10.85 -3.24 8.26
CA GLU A 323 -11.08 -4.67 8.08
C GLU A 323 -10.83 -5.42 9.39
N PHE A 324 -11.81 -6.22 9.80
CA PHE A 324 -11.69 -7.18 10.87
C PHE A 324 -11.65 -8.57 10.26
N MET A 325 -10.52 -9.24 10.39
CA MET A 325 -10.32 -10.62 9.93
C MET A 325 -10.31 -11.54 11.14
N ALA A 326 -11.07 -12.62 11.07
CA ALA A 326 -11.14 -13.57 12.17
C ALA A 326 -11.41 -14.99 11.68
N GLU A 327 -10.91 -15.96 12.47
CA GLU A 327 -11.36 -17.32 12.45
C GLU A 327 -12.37 -17.52 13.58
N SER A 328 -13.61 -17.83 13.25
CA SER A 328 -14.74 -17.86 14.20
C SER A 328 -15.71 -18.99 13.89
N SER A 329 -16.13 -19.74 14.92
CA SER A 329 -17.23 -20.70 14.80
C SER A 329 -18.60 -20.03 14.67
N SER A 330 -18.71 -18.74 14.96
CA SER A 330 -19.95 -17.95 14.95
C SER A 330 -19.69 -16.56 14.34
N PRO A 331 -19.36 -16.44 13.05
CA PRO A 331 -18.95 -15.17 12.41
C PRO A 331 -19.99 -14.04 12.56
N GLU A 332 -21.28 -14.38 12.44
CA GLU A 332 -22.35 -13.37 12.57
C GLU A 332 -22.44 -12.82 14.00
N LYS A 333 -22.34 -13.69 15.01
CA LYS A 333 -22.34 -13.27 16.43
C LYS A 333 -21.11 -12.40 16.73
N LEU A 334 -19.96 -12.74 16.17
CA LEU A 334 -18.77 -11.92 16.32
C LEU A 334 -18.96 -10.55 15.67
N LYS A 335 -19.51 -10.50 14.47
CA LYS A 335 -19.86 -9.23 13.79
C LYS A 335 -20.86 -8.41 14.63
N GLU A 336 -21.91 -9.03 15.16
CA GLU A 336 -22.88 -8.37 16.03
C GLU A 336 -22.22 -7.79 17.28
N LYS A 337 -21.32 -8.54 17.94
CA LYS A 337 -20.56 -8.05 19.09
C LYS A 337 -19.63 -6.89 18.73
N ILE A 338 -18.99 -6.91 17.56
CA ILE A 338 -18.18 -5.78 17.07
C ILE A 338 -19.06 -4.53 16.93
N VAL A 339 -20.23 -4.64 16.28
CA VAL A 339 -21.15 -3.52 16.07
C VAL A 339 -21.71 -3.01 17.40
N GLU A 340 -22.09 -3.90 18.31
CA GLU A 340 -22.57 -3.55 19.64
C GLU A 340 -21.53 -2.78 20.44
N TYR A 341 -20.25 -3.23 20.44
CA TYR A 341 -19.18 -2.52 21.12
C TYR A 341 -18.93 -1.14 20.52
N PHE A 342 -18.94 -1.01 19.20
CA PHE A 342 -18.80 0.28 18.55
C PHE A 342 -19.90 1.26 19.02
N ASN A 343 -21.14 0.81 19.07
CA ASN A 343 -22.28 1.68 19.41
C ASN A 343 -22.35 2.02 20.90
N ASN A 344 -22.12 1.04 21.78
CA ASN A 344 -22.45 1.14 23.19
C ASN A 344 -21.25 1.39 24.11
N LYS A 345 -20.03 1.02 23.68
CA LYS A 345 -18.85 1.21 24.52
C LYS A 345 -18.44 2.67 24.55
N GLU A 346 -18.43 3.21 25.75
CA GLU A 346 -17.91 4.54 26.03
C GLU A 346 -16.38 4.55 25.87
N ILE A 347 -15.85 5.57 25.22
CA ILE A 347 -14.42 5.88 25.14
C ILE A 347 -14.16 6.99 26.16
N THR A 348 -13.24 6.75 27.08
CA THR A 348 -12.90 7.69 28.16
C THR A 348 -11.66 8.51 27.84
N LYS A 349 -11.47 9.59 28.58
CA LYS A 349 -10.22 10.38 28.48
C LYS A 349 -8.99 9.54 28.82
N ASP A 350 -9.09 8.63 29.79
CA ASP A 350 -7.98 7.77 30.21
C ASP A 350 -7.62 6.78 29.10
N ASP A 351 -8.61 6.27 28.34
CA ASP A 351 -8.33 5.44 27.17
C ASP A 351 -7.55 6.19 26.11
N VAL A 352 -7.96 7.43 25.80
CA VAL A 352 -7.24 8.27 24.82
C VAL A 352 -5.82 8.56 25.28
N GLU A 353 -5.63 8.97 26.54
CA GLU A 353 -4.30 9.28 27.07
C GLU A 353 -3.39 8.04 27.13
N ARG A 354 -3.93 6.87 27.48
CA ARG A 354 -3.22 5.60 27.45
C ARG A 354 -2.79 5.26 26.02
N TYR A 355 -3.70 5.39 25.07
CA TYR A 355 -3.41 5.03 23.68
C TYR A 355 -2.39 5.98 23.03
N LYS A 356 -2.44 7.29 23.32
CA LYS A 356 -1.39 8.23 22.90
C LYS A 356 0.00 7.75 23.30
N LYS A 357 0.17 7.36 24.57
CA LYS A 357 1.46 6.88 25.09
C LYS A 357 1.92 5.63 24.34
N THR A 358 1.03 4.66 24.16
CA THR A 358 1.33 3.41 23.44
C THR A 358 1.72 3.70 21.99
N TYR A 359 0.97 4.55 21.30
CA TYR A 359 1.21 4.86 19.89
C TYR A 359 2.53 5.62 19.69
N ILE A 360 2.82 6.63 20.55
CA ILE A 360 4.10 7.35 20.51
C ILE A 360 5.26 6.39 20.79
N SER A 361 5.14 5.52 21.81
CA SER A 361 6.18 4.54 22.11
C SER A 361 6.44 3.59 20.95
N SER A 362 5.39 3.05 20.35
CA SER A 362 5.51 2.16 19.18
C SER A 362 6.14 2.88 17.99
N TYR A 363 5.77 4.13 17.73
CA TYR A 363 6.36 4.94 16.67
C TYR A 363 7.85 5.19 16.90
N VAL A 364 8.25 5.59 18.11
CA VAL A 364 9.66 5.82 18.46
C VAL A 364 10.46 4.52 18.35
N LEU A 365 9.96 3.40 18.90
CA LEU A 365 10.64 2.11 18.84
C LEU A 365 10.78 1.58 17.40
N SER A 366 9.76 1.78 16.56
CA SER A 366 9.82 1.35 15.17
C SER A 366 10.80 2.19 14.34
N SER A 367 10.98 3.46 14.69
CA SER A 367 11.88 4.38 13.98
C SER A 367 13.36 4.05 14.13
N ASP A 368 13.71 3.17 15.06
CA ASP A 368 15.07 2.63 15.17
C ASP A 368 15.48 1.74 13.98
N ARG A 369 14.51 1.31 13.17
CA ARG A 369 14.75 0.46 12.00
C ARG A 369 14.71 1.29 10.72
N VAL A 370 15.76 1.17 9.90
CA VAL A 370 15.89 1.83 8.58
C VAL A 370 14.61 1.64 7.74
N GLN A 371 14.17 0.39 7.59
CA GLN A 371 13.00 0.04 6.79
C GLN A 371 11.69 0.60 7.34
N SER A 372 11.51 0.61 8.66
CA SER A 372 10.27 1.14 9.26
C SER A 372 10.14 2.65 9.06
N THR A 373 11.25 3.38 9.16
CA THR A 373 11.28 4.82 8.89
C THR A 373 10.98 5.10 7.41
N LEU A 374 11.62 4.34 6.50
CA LEU A 374 11.38 4.41 5.07
C LEU A 374 9.90 4.20 4.75
N ASN A 375 9.31 3.10 5.24
CA ASN A 375 7.91 2.77 5.01
C ASN A 375 6.95 3.83 5.57
N GLY A 376 7.27 4.41 6.74
CA GLY A 376 6.46 5.48 7.33
C GLY A 376 6.49 6.79 6.56
N VAL A 377 7.59 7.08 5.84
CA VAL A 377 7.69 8.22 4.91
C VAL A 377 6.96 7.90 3.60
N ILE A 378 7.14 6.70 3.05
CA ILE A 378 6.42 6.24 1.85
C ILE A 378 4.91 6.31 2.08
N GLU A 379 4.40 5.72 3.17
CA GLU A 379 2.96 5.78 3.52
C GLU A 379 2.47 7.24 3.58
N SER A 380 3.23 8.13 4.23
CA SER A 380 2.85 9.53 4.33
C SER A 380 2.72 10.20 2.96
N VAL A 381 3.67 9.96 2.05
CA VAL A 381 3.70 10.55 0.72
C VAL A 381 2.62 9.95 -0.18
N VAL A 382 2.49 8.61 -0.19
CA VAL A 382 1.56 7.90 -1.09
C VAL A 382 0.10 8.09 -0.66
N ASP A 383 -0.19 8.06 0.66
CA ASP A 383 -1.56 8.11 1.17
C ASP A 383 -2.08 9.54 1.35
N TYR A 384 -1.18 10.47 1.66
CA TYR A 384 -1.57 11.83 2.03
C TYR A 384 -0.95 12.92 1.15
N GLY A 385 0.03 12.60 0.31
CA GLY A 385 0.61 13.50 -0.68
C GLY A 385 1.90 14.21 -0.26
N ASP A 386 2.29 14.18 1.02
CA ASP A 386 3.54 14.75 1.53
C ASP A 386 3.96 14.06 2.83
N VAL A 387 5.17 14.33 3.32
CA VAL A 387 5.70 13.79 4.57
C VAL A 387 5.01 14.44 5.78
N ILE A 388 4.52 13.60 6.71
CA ILE A 388 4.00 14.06 7.99
C ILE A 388 5.16 14.18 8.98
N TYR A 389 5.70 15.37 9.14
CA TYR A 389 6.86 15.61 10.00
C TYR A 389 6.52 15.71 11.48
N ASP A 390 5.32 16.14 11.82
CA ASP A 390 4.85 16.51 13.16
C ASP A 390 3.93 15.43 13.77
N LYS A 391 4.15 14.15 13.43
CA LYS A 391 3.30 13.01 13.87
C LYS A 391 3.08 12.99 15.38
N ILE A 392 4.16 13.13 16.17
CA ILE A 392 4.09 13.10 17.65
C ILE A 392 3.26 14.27 18.18
N ASN A 393 3.44 15.47 17.64
CA ASN A 393 2.66 16.64 18.06
C ASN A 393 1.18 16.52 17.69
N ILE A 394 0.89 15.98 16.52
CA ILE A 394 -0.50 15.65 16.13
C ILE A 394 -1.10 14.67 17.16
N ILE A 395 -0.39 13.57 17.49
CA ILE A 395 -0.86 12.61 18.49
C ILE A 395 -1.09 13.26 19.86
N ARG A 396 -0.12 14.06 20.33
CA ARG A 396 -0.23 14.77 21.63
C ARG A 396 -1.43 15.72 21.67
N SER A 397 -1.77 16.35 20.55
CA SER A 397 -2.88 17.29 20.43
C SER A 397 -4.27 16.65 20.42
N ILE A 398 -4.38 15.32 20.22
CA ILE A 398 -5.68 14.61 20.18
C ILE A 398 -6.39 14.75 21.53
N THR A 399 -7.63 15.12 21.49
CA THR A 399 -8.53 15.20 22.66
C THR A 399 -9.59 14.10 22.60
N LEU A 400 -10.29 13.87 23.72
CA LEU A 400 -11.46 13.00 23.74
C LEU A 400 -12.53 13.49 22.76
N ASP A 401 -12.76 14.80 22.70
CA ASP A 401 -13.75 15.41 21.80
C ASP A 401 -13.40 15.15 20.32
N ASP A 402 -12.11 15.21 19.95
CA ASP A 402 -11.66 14.83 18.60
C ASP A 402 -12.04 13.38 18.28
N VAL A 403 -11.79 12.45 19.22
CA VAL A 403 -12.07 11.01 19.05
C VAL A 403 -13.58 10.77 18.95
N LEU A 404 -14.39 11.39 19.82
CA LEU A 404 -15.85 11.25 19.79
C LEU A 404 -16.45 11.87 18.52
N LEU A 405 -15.95 13.02 18.08
CA LEU A 405 -16.35 13.64 16.81
C LEU A 405 -15.99 12.75 15.60
N ALA A 406 -14.82 12.14 15.59
CA ALA A 406 -14.44 11.20 14.54
C ALA A 406 -15.34 9.95 14.57
N LYS A 407 -15.60 9.39 15.77
CA LYS A 407 -16.52 8.24 15.95
C LYS A 407 -17.91 8.53 15.40
N SER A 408 -18.47 9.74 15.65
CA SER A 408 -19.81 10.12 15.17
C SER A 408 -19.91 10.24 13.63
N LYS A 409 -18.79 10.34 12.91
CA LYS A 409 -18.75 10.38 11.44
C LYS A 409 -18.63 9.00 10.80
N ILE A 410 -18.44 7.95 11.59
CA ILE A 410 -18.28 6.58 11.10
C ILE A 410 -19.66 5.91 11.12
N ASP A 411 -20.16 5.57 9.94
CA ASP A 411 -21.33 4.71 9.78
C ASP A 411 -20.88 3.24 9.76
N ILE A 412 -21.01 2.57 10.92
CA ILE A 412 -20.64 1.15 11.05
C ILE A 412 -21.54 0.24 10.21
N ASP A 413 -22.75 0.69 9.88
CA ASP A 413 -23.67 -0.07 9.02
C ASP A 413 -23.26 0.00 7.54
N ASN A 414 -22.42 0.98 7.15
CA ASN A 414 -21.84 0.99 5.82
C ASN A 414 -20.66 0.01 5.70
N SER A 415 -20.98 -1.26 5.83
CA SER A 415 -20.05 -2.37 5.98
C SER A 415 -20.50 -3.61 5.23
N SER A 416 -19.58 -4.54 5.03
CA SER A 416 -19.82 -5.84 4.40
C SER A 416 -19.20 -6.95 5.24
N LEU A 417 -19.87 -8.10 5.31
CA LEU A 417 -19.38 -9.32 5.94
C LEU A 417 -19.20 -10.40 4.87
N VAL A 418 -17.97 -10.89 4.72
CA VAL A 418 -17.65 -12.06 3.91
C VAL A 418 -17.32 -13.22 4.83
N ILE A 419 -17.96 -14.37 4.60
CA ILE A 419 -17.72 -15.59 5.38
C ILE A 419 -17.34 -16.71 4.44
N ALA A 420 -16.24 -17.39 4.76
CA ALA A 420 -15.85 -18.63 4.13
C ALA A 420 -16.16 -19.82 5.05
N TYR A 421 -16.92 -20.76 4.53
CA TYR A 421 -17.23 -22.03 5.17
C TYR A 421 -16.47 -23.17 4.49
N SER A 422 -16.29 -24.28 5.20
CA SER A 422 -15.84 -25.54 4.58
C SER A 422 -16.83 -26.02 3.53
N LYS A 423 -16.34 -26.56 2.42
CA LYS A 423 -17.17 -27.28 1.44
C LYS A 423 -17.68 -28.63 1.92
N LYS A 424 -17.07 -29.18 2.98
CA LYS A 424 -17.41 -30.50 3.54
C LYS A 424 -18.52 -30.39 4.57
#